data_2d6bd5098bb394ca65330f3ade3ca673
#
_entry.id   2d6bd5098bb394ca65330f3ade3ca673
#
_cell.length_a   1.000
_cell.length_b   1.000
_cell.length_c   1.000
_cell.angle_alpha   90.00
_cell.angle_beta   90.00
_cell.angle_gamma   90.00
#
_symmetry.space_group_name_H-M   'P 1'
#
loop_
_entity.id
_entity.type
_entity.pdbx_description
1 polymer ?
#
loop_
_entity_poly.entity_id
_entity_poly.type
_entity_poly.pdbx_seq_one_letter_code
_entity_poly.pdbx_strand_id
1 'polypeptide(L)'
;MYLGFEGYIWEDYQYSIHYQYGKTDIETNFINRQLPSRFNQALDAVLDGQGNIVCRDQSNGCVPINVLGANAASPEALAFISTDFQTTSELEQQILSASLVGDVGDFGGILADLAGFAVGIEYREEETSSVEGELRNSGDLFNSPPIADAGGDYDVFEAFAELSIPILQDVAFAQDLSLDAAIRFSDYSTIGQTTAWKLGGVWALDEQIKFRFTVSTAVRAPNIGELFAPENVALQFLIDPCDVNNINNNANRASNCAADGIPDGFVSQSLNRNNTIITGGNAELSEEESDSYTVGLVIKPNFIDNFSLAVDLWDIQIKNAINSIPAQDIINSCYDDNTLNNPFCAQVTRQANGQFDIIRSTLINIASFEARGLDIESTYDLDLADVSDNWLAGDLLINATATYLDDLTFYGTDGGVGNKEAGELGDPRFSLNLRATYKLDALTISVEQRYQSDQVFDRSEPDEVRYPNNTGGQWYTDLQARVAISESTSAYVGIDNLFDQGPPDLAQVPEVRSFTGDAITYDQIGRFIRVGFSSRF
;
A
#
# COMPACT_ATOMS: atom_id res chain seq x y z
N MET A 1 26.25 -5.52 4.80
CA MET A 1 27.37 -5.17 5.70
C MET A 1 27.01 -3.91 6.46
N TYR A 2 27.30 -3.85 7.75
CA TYR A 2 27.08 -2.65 8.57
C TYR A 2 28.35 -2.34 9.37
N LEU A 3 28.78 -1.10 9.37
CA LEU A 3 29.91 -0.60 10.16
C LEU A 3 29.45 0.69 10.84
N GLY A 4 29.59 0.77 12.16
CA GLY A 4 29.17 1.96 12.93
C GLY A 4 30.20 2.34 13.97
N PHE A 5 30.29 3.65 14.23
CA PHE A 5 31.08 4.25 15.29
C PHE A 5 30.16 5.19 16.07
N GLU A 6 30.09 4.96 17.37
CA GLU A 6 29.33 5.81 18.29
C GLU A 6 30.20 6.24 19.45
N GLY A 7 29.96 7.41 19.99
CA GLY A 7 30.72 7.93 21.12
C GLY A 7 30.22 9.29 21.57
N TYR A 8 30.95 9.88 22.52
CA TYR A 8 30.65 11.17 23.07
C TYR A 8 31.76 12.18 22.76
N ILE A 9 31.37 13.40 22.48
CA ILE A 9 32.26 14.58 22.38
C ILE A 9 31.92 15.49 23.57
N TRP A 10 32.94 15.89 24.34
CA TRP A 10 32.83 16.78 25.52
C TRP A 10 31.82 16.28 26.60
N GLU A 11 31.63 14.94 26.69
CA GLU A 11 30.74 14.24 27.63
C GLU A 11 29.23 14.42 27.39
N ASP A 12 28.78 15.51 26.73
CA ASP A 12 27.37 15.89 26.59
C ASP A 12 26.81 15.64 25.18
N TYR A 13 27.68 15.45 24.18
CA TYR A 13 27.24 15.32 22.79
C TYR A 13 27.51 13.91 22.28
N GLN A 14 26.45 13.18 21.95
CA GLN A 14 26.57 11.85 21.36
C GLN A 14 26.67 11.97 19.84
N TYR A 15 27.68 11.34 19.25
CA TYR A 15 27.77 11.22 17.81
C TYR A 15 27.58 9.77 17.38
N SER A 16 26.97 9.58 16.18
CA SER A 16 26.88 8.31 15.47
C SER A 16 27.28 8.50 14.03
N ILE A 17 28.16 7.61 13.52
CA ILE A 17 28.57 7.57 12.11
C ILE A 17 28.42 6.12 11.67
N HIS A 18 27.68 5.86 10.62
CA HIS A 18 27.55 4.50 10.12
C HIS A 18 27.54 4.42 8.59
N TYR A 19 28.05 3.29 8.10
CA TYR A 19 27.97 2.88 6.72
C TYR A 19 27.24 1.55 6.61
N GLN A 20 26.28 1.49 5.71
CA GLN A 20 25.52 0.30 5.39
C GLN A 20 25.64 -0.04 3.91
N TYR A 21 25.83 -1.31 3.59
CA TYR A 21 25.71 -1.85 2.24
C TYR A 21 24.78 -3.06 2.27
N GLY A 22 23.77 -3.02 1.42
CA GLY A 22 22.82 -4.11 1.18
C GLY A 22 22.79 -4.51 -0.28
N LYS A 23 22.67 -5.80 -0.56
CA LYS A 23 22.47 -6.36 -1.90
C LYS A 23 21.44 -7.47 -1.81
N THR A 24 20.50 -7.48 -2.74
CA THR A 24 19.50 -8.53 -2.89
C THR A 24 19.51 -9.02 -4.33
N ASP A 25 19.79 -10.32 -4.52
CA ASP A 25 19.70 -11.00 -5.81
C ASP A 25 18.42 -11.87 -5.80
N ILE A 26 17.57 -11.70 -6.79
CA ILE A 26 16.32 -12.44 -6.98
C ILE A 26 16.40 -13.22 -8.28
N GLU A 27 16.32 -14.54 -8.19
CA GLU A 27 16.24 -15.44 -9.35
C GLU A 27 14.86 -16.05 -9.43
N THR A 28 14.15 -15.79 -10.53
CA THR A 28 12.82 -16.36 -10.78
C THR A 28 12.90 -17.39 -11.91
N ASN A 29 12.61 -18.65 -11.57
CA ASN A 29 12.61 -19.75 -12.51
C ASN A 29 11.18 -20.02 -13.02
N PHE A 30 10.97 -19.92 -14.31
CA PHE A 30 9.74 -20.25 -15.00
C PHE A 30 9.88 -21.61 -15.65
N ILE A 31 9.03 -22.55 -15.27
CA ILE A 31 9.08 -23.94 -15.77
C ILE A 31 7.89 -24.24 -16.67
N ASN A 32 8.10 -25.10 -17.67
CA ASN A 32 7.07 -25.60 -18.60
C ASN A 32 6.29 -24.47 -19.30
N ARG A 33 6.96 -23.39 -19.69
CA ARG A 33 6.31 -22.27 -20.41
C ARG A 33 6.13 -22.62 -21.88
N GLN A 34 4.89 -22.47 -22.39
CA GLN A 34 4.55 -22.79 -23.76
C GLN A 34 5.12 -21.74 -24.74
N LEU A 35 5.68 -22.23 -25.83
CA LEU A 35 6.15 -21.45 -26.97
C LEU A 35 5.15 -21.51 -28.12
N PRO A 36 4.43 -20.41 -28.43
CA PRO A 36 3.47 -20.37 -29.55
C PRO A 36 4.04 -20.79 -30.89
N SER A 37 5.28 -20.40 -31.19
CA SER A 37 5.97 -20.80 -32.43
C SER A 37 6.07 -22.31 -32.56
N ARG A 38 6.54 -23.00 -31.51
CA ARG A 38 6.68 -24.45 -31.48
C ARG A 38 5.33 -25.17 -31.44
N PHE A 39 4.37 -24.61 -30.72
CA PHE A 39 3.00 -25.14 -30.68
C PHE A 39 2.35 -25.13 -32.06
N ASN A 40 2.45 -24.01 -32.79
CA ASN A 40 1.93 -23.91 -34.17
C ASN A 40 2.66 -24.86 -35.10
N GLN A 41 3.98 -25.02 -34.98
CA GLN A 41 4.77 -25.99 -35.74
C GLN A 41 4.31 -27.45 -35.49
N ALA A 42 4.05 -27.80 -34.22
CA ALA A 42 3.59 -29.13 -33.80
C ALA A 42 2.13 -29.45 -34.25
N LEU A 43 1.29 -28.42 -34.40
CA LEU A 43 -0.08 -28.55 -34.92
C LEU A 43 -0.14 -28.81 -36.42
N ASP A 44 0.86 -28.32 -37.21
CA ASP A 44 0.88 -28.54 -38.65
C ASP A 44 1.47 -29.92 -38.99
N ALA A 45 0.67 -30.95 -38.71
CA ALA A 45 1.02 -32.34 -38.89
C ALA A 45 0.55 -32.87 -40.28
N VAL A 46 1.39 -33.71 -40.90
CA VAL A 46 1.14 -34.37 -42.21
C VAL A 46 1.50 -35.86 -42.12
N LEU A 47 1.04 -36.64 -43.08
CA LEU A 47 1.50 -38.01 -43.28
C LEU A 47 2.77 -38.00 -44.14
N ASP A 48 3.81 -38.71 -43.69
CA ASP A 48 5.00 -38.97 -44.49
C ASP A 48 4.76 -40.05 -45.59
N GLY A 49 5.77 -40.32 -46.42
CA GLY A 49 5.69 -41.33 -47.44
C GLY A 49 5.55 -42.78 -46.95
N GLN A 50 5.64 -43.00 -45.62
CA GLN A 50 5.51 -44.31 -44.95
C GLN A 50 4.19 -44.39 -44.15
N GLY A 51 3.39 -43.31 -44.11
CA GLY A 51 2.11 -43.25 -43.38
C GLY A 51 2.24 -42.84 -41.90
N ASN A 52 3.39 -42.35 -41.45
CA ASN A 52 3.57 -41.82 -40.10
C ASN A 52 3.10 -40.35 -40.01
N ILE A 53 2.57 -39.96 -38.89
CA ILE A 53 2.23 -38.55 -38.57
C ILE A 53 3.52 -37.83 -38.18
N VAL A 54 3.90 -36.81 -38.94
CA VAL A 54 5.09 -35.98 -38.72
C VAL A 54 4.73 -34.50 -38.87
N CYS A 55 5.51 -33.60 -38.26
CA CYS A 55 5.35 -32.15 -38.54
C CYS A 55 5.66 -31.89 -40.02
N ARG A 56 4.95 -30.96 -40.68
CA ARG A 56 5.28 -30.50 -42.03
C ARG A 56 6.69 -29.90 -42.08
N ASP A 57 6.99 -29.03 -41.09
CA ASP A 57 8.34 -28.56 -40.81
C ASP A 57 8.94 -29.38 -39.67
N GLN A 58 9.90 -30.22 -39.99
CA GLN A 58 10.60 -31.10 -39.05
C GLN A 58 11.83 -30.45 -38.40
N SER A 59 12.07 -29.16 -38.65
CA SER A 59 13.17 -28.43 -38.00
C SER A 59 13.02 -28.44 -36.48
N ASN A 60 14.11 -28.16 -35.76
CA ASN A 60 14.17 -28.10 -34.31
C ASN A 60 13.73 -29.37 -33.55
N GLY A 61 13.61 -30.51 -34.24
CA GLY A 61 13.16 -31.76 -33.64
C GLY A 61 11.66 -31.79 -33.35
N CYS A 62 10.84 -31.18 -34.22
CA CYS A 62 9.39 -31.08 -34.05
C CYS A 62 8.72 -32.45 -33.84
N VAL A 63 7.90 -32.52 -32.80
CA VAL A 63 7.03 -33.65 -32.51
C VAL A 63 5.56 -33.22 -32.68
N PRO A 64 4.79 -33.89 -33.55
CA PRO A 64 3.38 -33.53 -33.77
C PRO A 64 2.57 -33.65 -32.48
N ILE A 65 1.71 -32.66 -32.22
CA ILE A 65 0.87 -32.66 -31.03
C ILE A 65 -0.58 -33.03 -31.38
N ASN A 66 -1.15 -33.96 -30.60
CA ASN A 66 -2.57 -34.24 -30.66
C ASN A 66 -3.31 -33.45 -29.57
N VAL A 67 -4.18 -32.52 -29.97
CA VAL A 67 -4.98 -31.67 -29.05
C VAL A 67 -6.43 -32.15 -28.90
N LEU A 68 -6.81 -33.28 -29.53
CA LEU A 68 -8.16 -33.81 -29.54
C LEU A 68 -8.33 -34.91 -28.48
N GLY A 69 -8.93 -34.54 -27.37
CA GLY A 69 -9.22 -35.45 -26.26
C GLY A 69 -8.36 -35.20 -25.01
N ALA A 70 -8.84 -35.70 -23.88
CA ALA A 70 -8.10 -35.61 -22.62
C ALA A 70 -6.84 -36.49 -22.68
N ASN A 71 -5.68 -35.93 -22.25
CA ASN A 71 -4.37 -36.59 -22.24
C ASN A 71 -3.90 -37.12 -23.62
N ALA A 72 -4.35 -36.51 -24.71
CA ALA A 72 -4.00 -36.94 -26.06
C ALA A 72 -2.59 -36.51 -26.52
N ALA A 73 -2.04 -35.46 -25.93
CA ALA A 73 -0.68 -34.99 -26.21
C ALA A 73 0.35 -35.96 -25.59
N SER A 74 1.36 -36.37 -26.39
CA SER A 74 2.45 -37.18 -25.85
C SER A 74 3.42 -36.35 -24.98
N PRO A 75 4.16 -36.98 -24.03
CA PRO A 75 5.17 -36.29 -23.25
C PRO A 75 6.23 -35.59 -24.11
N GLU A 76 6.61 -36.21 -25.22
CA GLU A 76 7.62 -35.68 -26.16
C GLU A 76 7.08 -34.44 -26.91
N ALA A 77 5.79 -34.43 -27.26
CA ALA A 77 5.17 -33.26 -27.89
C ALA A 77 5.04 -32.11 -26.86
N LEU A 78 4.67 -32.41 -25.62
CA LEU A 78 4.64 -31.42 -24.54
C LEU A 78 6.04 -30.84 -24.26
N ALA A 79 7.06 -31.68 -24.21
CA ALA A 79 8.45 -31.21 -24.05
C ALA A 79 8.93 -30.37 -25.24
N PHE A 80 8.48 -30.65 -26.46
CA PHE A 80 8.84 -29.86 -27.63
C PHE A 80 8.26 -28.46 -27.59
N ILE A 81 6.99 -28.32 -27.20
CA ILE A 81 6.28 -27.02 -27.18
C ILE A 81 6.56 -26.17 -25.97
N SER A 82 7.23 -26.70 -24.94
CA SER A 82 7.53 -25.99 -23.70
C SER A 82 9.03 -25.79 -23.51
N THR A 83 9.36 -24.83 -22.66
CA THR A 83 10.74 -24.52 -22.25
C THR A 83 10.75 -23.96 -20.84
N ASP A 84 11.90 -24.05 -20.21
CA ASP A 84 12.19 -23.35 -18.96
C ASP A 84 13.07 -22.14 -19.26
N PHE A 85 12.90 -21.07 -18.48
CA PHE A 85 13.78 -19.92 -18.52
C PHE A 85 13.85 -19.25 -17.14
N GLN A 86 14.83 -18.38 -16.97
CA GLN A 86 15.09 -17.67 -15.73
C GLN A 86 15.13 -16.16 -16.00
N THR A 87 14.64 -15.38 -15.04
CA THR A 87 14.87 -13.94 -14.95
C THR A 87 15.66 -13.64 -13.68
N THR A 88 16.45 -12.58 -13.72
CA THR A 88 17.22 -12.14 -12.56
C THR A 88 16.95 -10.67 -12.29
N SER A 89 16.82 -10.32 -11.01
CA SER A 89 16.74 -8.92 -10.57
C SER A 89 17.72 -8.71 -9.43
N GLU A 90 18.40 -7.58 -9.46
CA GLU A 90 19.36 -7.17 -8.47
C GLU A 90 18.96 -5.82 -7.90
N LEU A 91 19.03 -5.68 -6.57
CA LEU A 91 18.88 -4.40 -5.88
C LEU A 91 20.10 -4.18 -5.02
N GLU A 92 20.72 -3.02 -5.13
CA GLU A 92 21.83 -2.60 -4.27
C GLU A 92 21.47 -1.29 -3.57
N GLN A 93 21.92 -1.15 -2.32
CA GLN A 93 21.77 0.07 -1.53
C GLN A 93 23.04 0.33 -0.74
N GLN A 94 23.50 1.57 -0.75
CA GLN A 94 24.58 2.08 0.06
C GLN A 94 24.11 3.30 0.85
N ILE A 95 24.43 3.34 2.15
CA ILE A 95 24.08 4.48 3.02
C ILE A 95 25.31 4.84 3.83
N LEU A 96 25.63 6.13 3.85
CA LEU A 96 26.57 6.72 4.77
C LEU A 96 25.86 7.83 5.54
N SER A 97 25.79 7.73 6.87
CA SER A 97 25.16 8.74 7.69
C SER A 97 26.04 9.17 8.87
N ALA A 98 25.85 10.41 9.31
CA ALA A 98 26.46 10.96 10.51
C ALA A 98 25.46 11.84 11.24
N SER A 99 25.37 11.69 12.56
CA SER A 99 24.50 12.50 13.42
C SER A 99 25.18 12.91 14.70
N LEU A 100 24.72 14.03 15.25
CA LEU A 100 25.12 14.58 16.54
C LEU A 100 23.86 14.95 17.32
N VAL A 101 23.76 14.48 18.56
CA VAL A 101 22.63 14.74 19.48
C VAL A 101 23.20 15.31 20.78
N GLY A 102 22.51 16.27 21.38
CA GLY A 102 22.91 16.86 22.65
C GLY A 102 21.98 17.99 23.08
N ASP A 103 22.42 18.75 24.06
CA ASP A 103 21.68 19.87 24.62
C ASP A 103 22.37 21.20 24.26
N VAL A 104 21.57 22.22 23.91
CA VAL A 104 22.07 23.56 23.58
C VAL A 104 21.98 24.55 24.75
N GLY A 105 21.51 24.10 25.92
CA GLY A 105 21.38 24.92 27.11
C GLY A 105 19.97 25.49 27.31
N ASP A 106 19.81 26.22 28.41
CA ASP A 106 18.54 26.81 28.85
C ASP A 106 18.32 28.27 28.35
N PHE A 107 19.13 28.73 27.43
CA PHE A 107 19.16 30.11 26.91
C PHE A 107 19.24 31.20 27.99
N GLY A 108 20.04 30.94 29.03
CA GLY A 108 20.25 31.88 30.13
C GLY A 108 19.13 31.89 31.18
N GLY A 109 18.46 30.75 31.37
CA GLY A 109 17.36 30.56 32.32
C GLY A 109 16.00 31.02 31.78
N ILE A 110 15.85 31.16 30.49
CA ILE A 110 14.56 31.48 29.84
C ILE A 110 13.72 30.23 29.73
N LEU A 111 14.34 29.08 29.44
CA LEU A 111 13.66 27.79 29.36
C LEU A 111 13.60 27.10 30.72
N ALA A 112 12.65 26.21 30.87
CA ALA A 112 12.46 25.42 32.09
C ALA A 112 13.57 24.37 32.29
N ASP A 113 14.14 23.85 31.18
CA ASP A 113 15.22 22.88 31.17
C ASP A 113 16.08 23.11 29.91
N LEU A 114 17.11 22.28 29.70
CA LEU A 114 17.96 22.34 28.52
C LEU A 114 17.18 21.98 27.26
N ALA A 115 17.36 22.77 26.22
CA ALA A 115 16.80 22.45 24.90
C ALA A 115 17.64 21.36 24.23
N GLY A 116 17.01 20.24 23.87
CA GLY A 116 17.65 19.16 23.15
C GLY A 116 17.68 19.43 21.64
N PHE A 117 18.76 18.99 20.97
CA PHE A 117 18.86 19.04 19.51
C PHE A 117 19.39 17.74 18.91
N ALA A 118 19.02 17.49 17.65
CA ALA A 118 19.66 16.51 16.78
C ALA A 118 19.95 17.15 15.42
N VAL A 119 21.15 16.92 14.90
CA VAL A 119 21.53 17.32 13.54
C VAL A 119 22.23 16.17 12.84
N GLY A 120 22.06 16.03 11.55
CA GLY A 120 22.73 14.97 10.81
C GLY A 120 22.72 15.19 9.31
N ILE A 121 23.53 14.37 8.66
CA ILE A 121 23.64 14.28 7.20
C ILE A 121 23.60 12.81 6.81
N GLU A 122 23.04 12.54 5.63
CA GLU A 122 23.00 11.21 5.02
C GLU A 122 23.27 11.31 3.53
N TYR A 123 24.02 10.36 3.00
CA TYR A 123 24.13 10.09 1.57
C TYR A 123 23.68 8.66 1.32
N ARG A 124 22.75 8.47 0.39
CA ARG A 124 22.24 7.17 0.00
C ARG A 124 22.25 7.03 -1.51
N GLU A 125 22.66 5.86 -1.96
CA GLU A 125 22.63 5.43 -3.36
C GLU A 125 21.83 4.13 -3.46
N GLU A 126 20.94 4.05 -4.44
CA GLU A 126 20.14 2.88 -4.75
C GLU A 126 20.25 2.54 -6.24
N GLU A 127 20.47 1.26 -6.53
CA GLU A 127 20.58 0.74 -7.89
C GLU A 127 19.68 -0.49 -8.05
N THR A 128 19.02 -0.62 -9.22
CA THR A 128 18.29 -1.81 -9.60
C THR A 128 18.63 -2.21 -11.02
N SER A 129 18.70 -3.52 -11.25
CA SER A 129 18.72 -4.08 -12.61
C SER A 129 17.79 -5.29 -12.69
N SER A 130 17.11 -5.45 -13.82
CA SER A 130 16.27 -6.60 -14.14
C SER A 130 16.63 -7.11 -15.52
N VAL A 131 17.04 -8.38 -15.59
CA VAL A 131 17.38 -9.07 -16.82
C VAL A 131 16.31 -10.12 -17.11
N GLU A 132 15.47 -9.83 -18.09
CA GLU A 132 14.34 -10.67 -18.51
C GLU A 132 14.76 -11.83 -19.42
N GLY A 133 15.87 -11.67 -20.11
CA GLY A 133 16.45 -12.66 -20.99
C GLY A 133 15.82 -12.69 -22.39
N GLU A 134 16.55 -13.29 -23.33
CA GLU A 134 16.22 -13.29 -24.76
C GLU A 134 14.83 -13.85 -25.07
N LEU A 135 14.41 -14.90 -24.35
CA LEU A 135 13.13 -15.55 -24.60
C LEU A 135 11.94 -14.66 -24.22
N ARG A 136 12.05 -13.97 -23.07
CA ARG A 136 11.00 -13.05 -22.60
C ARG A 136 10.94 -11.80 -23.48
N ASN A 137 12.09 -11.32 -23.91
CA ASN A 137 12.20 -10.16 -24.81
C ASN A 137 11.66 -10.47 -26.21
N SER A 138 11.74 -11.75 -26.67
CA SER A 138 11.28 -12.15 -28.02
C SER A 138 9.76 -12.13 -28.17
N GLY A 139 9.00 -12.23 -27.07
CA GLY A 139 7.54 -12.35 -27.10
C GLY A 139 7.00 -13.72 -27.53
N ASP A 140 7.88 -14.74 -27.69
CA ASP A 140 7.45 -16.12 -28.02
C ASP A 140 7.09 -16.93 -26.77
N LEU A 141 6.34 -16.31 -25.86
CA LEU A 141 5.77 -16.96 -24.68
C LEU A 141 4.25 -16.84 -24.69
N PHE A 142 3.56 -17.96 -24.47
CA PHE A 142 2.11 -17.96 -24.44
C PHE A 142 1.58 -17.08 -23.28
N ASN A 143 0.67 -16.17 -23.61
CA ASN A 143 0.04 -15.23 -22.68
C ASN A 143 1.06 -14.40 -21.86
N SER A 144 2.19 -14.07 -22.48
CA SER A 144 3.23 -13.22 -21.89
C SER A 144 3.72 -12.25 -22.98
N PRO A 145 3.35 -10.97 -22.89
CA PRO A 145 3.93 -9.95 -23.78
C PRO A 145 5.44 -9.86 -23.62
N PRO A 146 6.18 -9.34 -24.62
CA PRO A 146 7.59 -9.07 -24.47
C PRO A 146 7.84 -8.04 -23.38
N ILE A 147 8.85 -8.28 -22.54
CA ILE A 147 9.32 -7.38 -21.51
C ILE A 147 10.80 -7.15 -21.76
N ALA A 148 11.23 -5.91 -21.85
CA ALA A 148 12.63 -5.55 -22.02
C ALA A 148 13.39 -5.61 -20.68
N ASP A 149 14.71 -5.79 -20.77
CA ASP A 149 15.57 -5.57 -19.61
C ASP A 149 15.46 -4.10 -19.16
N ALA A 150 15.51 -3.88 -17.87
CA ALA A 150 15.41 -2.55 -17.28
C ALA A 150 16.37 -2.39 -16.10
N GLY A 151 16.66 -1.16 -15.75
CA GLY A 151 17.46 -0.81 -14.59
C GLY A 151 17.67 0.69 -14.50
N GLY A 152 18.13 1.13 -13.38
CA GLY A 152 18.46 2.52 -13.12
C GLY A 152 18.97 2.69 -11.71
N ASP A 153 19.47 3.87 -11.44
CA ASP A 153 20.03 4.27 -10.16
C ASP A 153 19.58 5.69 -9.80
N TYR A 154 19.63 5.99 -8.52
CA TYR A 154 19.57 7.36 -8.02
C TYR A 154 20.38 7.48 -6.74
N ASP A 155 20.83 8.70 -6.48
CA ASP A 155 21.42 9.07 -5.21
C ASP A 155 20.66 10.24 -4.57
N VAL A 156 20.79 10.35 -3.26
CA VAL A 156 20.23 11.45 -2.48
C VAL A 156 21.21 11.89 -1.40
N PHE A 157 21.39 13.20 -1.28
CA PHE A 157 22.04 13.83 -0.14
C PHE A 157 21.00 14.50 0.74
N GLU A 158 21.03 14.20 2.04
CA GLU A 158 20.09 14.73 3.00
C GLU A 158 20.81 15.43 4.16
N ALA A 159 20.19 16.48 4.68
CA ALA A 159 20.59 17.14 5.93
C ALA A 159 19.35 17.41 6.77
N PHE A 160 19.43 17.17 8.08
CA PHE A 160 18.31 17.39 8.98
C PHE A 160 18.74 18.09 10.27
N ALA A 161 17.78 18.78 10.86
CA ALA A 161 17.89 19.37 12.18
C ALA A 161 16.58 19.20 12.94
N GLU A 162 16.68 18.85 14.22
CA GLU A 162 15.56 18.71 15.15
C GLU A 162 15.88 19.49 16.43
N LEU A 163 14.84 20.06 17.04
CA LEU A 163 14.93 20.83 18.26
C LEU A 163 13.74 20.50 19.16
N SER A 164 13.99 20.20 20.44
CA SER A 164 12.99 20.03 21.47
C SER A 164 13.18 21.08 22.57
N ILE A 165 12.17 21.90 22.82
CA ILE A 165 12.24 23.11 23.66
C ILE A 165 11.28 22.96 24.84
N PRO A 166 11.76 22.69 26.06
CA PRO A 166 10.95 22.72 27.29
C PRO A 166 10.73 24.18 27.74
N ILE A 167 9.55 24.72 27.44
CA ILE A 167 9.25 26.14 27.68
C ILE A 167 8.92 26.41 29.13
N LEU A 168 8.00 25.61 29.70
CA LEU A 168 7.54 25.74 31.09
C LEU A 168 7.46 24.35 31.74
N GLN A 169 7.83 24.26 33.00
CA GLN A 169 7.75 23.05 33.81
C GLN A 169 7.34 23.37 35.23
N ASP A 170 6.48 22.55 35.82
CA ASP A 170 6.02 22.63 37.22
C ASP A 170 5.47 24.01 37.66
N VAL A 171 4.83 24.75 36.72
CA VAL A 171 4.15 26.00 37.03
C VAL A 171 2.62 25.85 36.93
N ALA A 172 1.89 26.78 37.55
CA ALA A 172 0.42 26.75 37.52
C ALA A 172 -0.12 26.74 36.10
N PHE A 173 -1.00 25.76 35.78
CA PHE A 173 -1.55 25.49 34.42
C PHE A 173 -0.55 25.07 33.33
N ALA A 174 0.69 24.77 33.71
CA ALA A 174 1.68 24.20 32.80
C ALA A 174 2.65 23.31 33.59
N GLN A 175 2.21 22.10 33.90
CA GLN A 175 3.08 21.07 34.47
C GLN A 175 4.19 20.71 33.45
N ASP A 176 3.85 20.72 32.18
CA ASP A 176 4.81 20.64 31.09
C ASP A 176 4.25 21.41 29.89
N LEU A 177 5.08 22.28 29.32
CA LEU A 177 4.84 22.94 28.04
C LEU A 177 6.10 22.82 27.21
N SER A 178 6.07 22.00 26.18
CA SER A 178 7.19 21.77 25.26
C SER A 178 6.80 21.98 23.81
N LEU A 179 7.74 22.40 23.00
CA LEU A 179 7.64 22.51 21.55
C LEU A 179 8.73 21.69 20.88
N ASP A 180 8.35 21.00 19.79
CA ASP A 180 9.24 20.23 18.96
C ASP A 180 9.20 20.77 17.52
N ALA A 181 10.36 20.97 16.93
CA ALA A 181 10.49 21.38 15.53
C ALA A 181 11.51 20.50 14.82
N ALA A 182 11.23 20.15 13.58
CA ALA A 182 12.15 19.38 12.74
C ALA A 182 12.09 19.89 11.30
N ILE A 183 13.23 19.86 10.62
CA ILE A 183 13.36 20.16 9.20
C ILE A 183 14.33 19.16 8.57
N ARG A 184 14.00 18.66 7.39
CA ARG A 184 14.88 17.84 6.54
C ARG A 184 14.91 18.44 5.14
N PHE A 185 16.08 18.64 4.64
CA PHE A 185 16.36 18.99 3.26
C PHE A 185 16.98 17.79 2.56
N SER A 186 16.46 17.45 1.37
CA SER A 186 16.95 16.34 0.56
C SER A 186 17.18 16.82 -0.88
N ASP A 187 18.27 16.37 -1.51
CA ASP A 187 18.63 16.68 -2.90
C ASP A 187 18.82 15.34 -3.63
N TYR A 188 17.81 14.98 -4.43
CA TYR A 188 17.77 13.74 -5.21
C TYR A 188 18.30 13.96 -6.61
N SER A 189 19.09 13.03 -7.14
CA SER A 189 19.56 13.08 -8.53
C SER A 189 18.42 13.01 -9.56
N THR A 190 17.24 12.48 -9.19
CA THR A 190 16.09 12.30 -10.08
C THR A 190 15.08 13.44 -10.01
N ILE A 191 14.66 13.85 -8.83
CA ILE A 191 13.56 14.83 -8.64
C ILE A 191 14.05 16.20 -8.15
N GLY A 192 15.36 16.34 -7.82
CA GLY A 192 15.94 17.55 -7.27
C GLY A 192 15.64 17.75 -5.79
N GLN A 193 15.43 19.00 -5.37
CA GLN A 193 15.41 19.42 -3.97
C GLN A 193 14.02 19.34 -3.38
N THR A 194 13.91 18.70 -2.21
CA THR A 194 12.69 18.62 -1.42
C THR A 194 12.92 19.06 0.01
N THR A 195 11.86 19.48 0.70
CA THR A 195 11.93 19.89 2.11
C THR A 195 10.74 19.33 2.88
N ALA A 196 11.01 18.57 3.91
CA ALA A 196 10.01 18.12 4.89
C ALA A 196 10.22 18.87 6.22
N TRP A 197 9.13 19.17 6.92
CA TRP A 197 9.21 19.85 8.21
C TRP A 197 8.08 19.43 9.14
N LYS A 198 8.30 19.59 10.45
CA LYS A 198 7.32 19.32 11.49
C LYS A 198 7.42 20.39 12.59
N LEU A 199 6.27 20.83 13.08
CA LEU A 199 6.11 21.58 14.31
C LEU A 199 5.10 20.89 15.19
N GLY A 200 5.48 20.52 16.40
CA GLY A 200 4.64 19.89 17.38
C GLY A 200 4.73 20.58 18.73
N GLY A 201 3.82 20.22 19.63
CA GLY A 201 3.89 20.66 21.01
C GLY A 201 3.01 19.84 21.92
N VAL A 202 3.41 19.84 23.19
CA VAL A 202 2.70 19.21 24.28
C VAL A 202 2.44 20.27 25.33
N TRP A 203 1.21 20.32 25.82
CA TRP A 203 0.80 21.17 26.93
C TRP A 203 0.04 20.34 27.97
N ALA A 204 0.72 19.92 29.01
CA ALA A 204 0.14 19.32 30.19
C ALA A 204 -0.26 20.45 31.14
N LEU A 205 -1.58 20.67 31.32
CA LEU A 205 -2.10 21.63 32.30
C LEU A 205 -1.75 21.22 33.74
N ASP A 206 -1.94 19.92 34.00
CA ASP A 206 -1.66 19.21 35.22
C ASP A 206 -1.42 17.72 34.92
N GLU A 207 -1.37 16.86 35.94
CA GLU A 207 -1.23 15.41 35.77
C GLU A 207 -2.42 14.74 35.06
N GLN A 208 -3.58 15.42 35.02
CA GLN A 208 -4.84 14.86 34.53
C GLN A 208 -5.13 15.21 33.08
N ILE A 209 -4.72 16.38 32.59
CA ILE A 209 -5.11 16.91 31.28
C ILE A 209 -3.88 17.32 30.50
N LYS A 210 -3.71 16.70 29.33
CA LYS A 210 -2.62 16.99 28.41
C LYS A 210 -3.17 17.19 26.99
N PHE A 211 -2.83 18.30 26.36
CA PHE A 211 -3.04 18.56 24.94
C PHE A 211 -1.79 18.26 24.16
N ARG A 212 -1.96 17.80 22.93
CA ARG A 212 -0.89 17.63 21.95
C ARG A 212 -1.33 18.12 20.60
N PHE A 213 -0.42 18.67 19.81
CA PHE A 213 -0.69 19.04 18.43
C PHE A 213 0.54 18.79 17.57
N THR A 214 0.31 18.52 16.30
CA THR A 214 1.38 18.43 15.29
C THR A 214 0.87 18.97 13.96
N VAL A 215 1.70 19.74 13.30
CA VAL A 215 1.54 20.18 11.92
C VAL A 215 2.80 19.78 11.17
N SER A 216 2.67 19.13 10.03
CA SER A 216 3.83 18.67 9.28
C SER A 216 3.55 18.61 7.77
N THR A 217 4.60 18.86 7.00
CA THR A 217 4.66 18.47 5.59
C THR A 217 5.67 17.34 5.46
N ALA A 218 5.25 16.22 4.90
CA ALA A 218 6.09 15.08 4.56
C ALA A 218 6.21 14.96 3.04
N VAL A 219 7.33 14.41 2.58
CA VAL A 219 7.64 14.20 1.17
C VAL A 219 7.97 12.75 0.93
N ARG A 220 7.44 12.16 -0.15
CA ARG A 220 7.84 10.85 -0.65
C ARG A 220 8.43 10.99 -2.06
N ALA A 221 9.70 10.67 -2.22
CA ALA A 221 10.29 10.52 -3.54
C ALA A 221 9.74 9.25 -4.24
N PRO A 222 9.62 9.24 -5.58
CA PRO A 222 9.34 8.03 -6.33
C PRO A 222 10.37 6.95 -6.00
N ASN A 223 9.91 5.71 -5.81
CA ASN A 223 10.84 4.61 -5.60
C ASN A 223 11.47 4.15 -6.92
N ILE A 224 12.55 3.35 -6.83
CA ILE A 224 13.32 2.92 -7.99
C ILE A 224 12.48 2.11 -9.00
N GLY A 225 11.48 1.35 -8.54
CA GLY A 225 10.56 0.63 -9.41
C GLY A 225 9.58 1.56 -10.12
N GLU A 226 9.09 2.63 -9.45
CA GLU A 226 8.22 3.62 -10.06
C GLU A 226 8.94 4.42 -11.16
N LEU A 227 10.24 4.67 -10.99
CA LEU A 227 11.05 5.38 -11.99
C LEU A 227 11.46 4.48 -13.16
N PHE A 228 11.94 3.25 -12.88
CA PHE A 228 12.70 2.46 -13.85
C PHE A 228 12.09 1.09 -14.17
N ALA A 229 10.85 0.77 -13.71
CA ALA A 229 10.20 -0.46 -14.14
C ALA A 229 10.10 -0.54 -15.67
N PRO A 230 10.36 -1.72 -16.28
CA PRO A 230 10.32 -1.87 -17.73
C PRO A 230 8.93 -1.55 -18.30
N GLU A 231 8.91 -0.95 -19.49
CA GLU A 231 7.66 -0.80 -20.24
C GLU A 231 7.12 -2.18 -20.62
N ASN A 232 5.84 -2.41 -20.33
CA ASN A 232 5.12 -3.63 -20.64
C ASN A 232 3.96 -3.34 -21.59
N VAL A 233 3.67 -4.28 -22.48
CA VAL A 233 2.52 -4.23 -23.37
C VAL A 233 1.37 -5.03 -22.75
N ALA A 234 0.29 -4.35 -22.40
CA ALA A 234 -0.99 -4.97 -22.04
C ALA A 234 -1.96 -4.87 -23.23
N LEU A 235 -2.88 -5.83 -23.31
CA LEU A 235 -3.91 -5.87 -24.35
C LEU A 235 -5.29 -5.78 -23.70
N GLN A 236 -6.07 -4.75 -24.05
CA GLN A 236 -7.38 -4.51 -23.46
C GLN A 236 -8.45 -4.18 -24.52
N PHE A 237 -9.70 -4.57 -24.24
CA PHE A 237 -10.87 -4.08 -24.94
C PHE A 237 -11.29 -2.75 -24.30
N LEU A 238 -11.58 -1.74 -25.14
CA LEU A 238 -11.89 -0.39 -24.66
C LEU A 238 -13.15 0.16 -25.34
N ILE A 239 -13.89 0.98 -24.60
CA ILE A 239 -15.02 1.73 -25.11
C ILE A 239 -14.50 3.06 -25.64
N ASP A 240 -14.52 3.24 -26.96
CA ASP A 240 -14.03 4.47 -27.58
C ASP A 240 -15.04 5.62 -27.42
N PRO A 241 -14.66 6.75 -26.78
CA PRO A 241 -15.52 7.92 -26.64
C PRO A 241 -15.99 8.53 -27.96
N CYS A 242 -15.18 8.35 -29.04
CA CYS A 242 -15.49 8.88 -30.37
C CYS A 242 -16.31 7.94 -31.24
N ASP A 243 -16.64 6.72 -30.77
CA ASP A 243 -17.54 5.82 -31.49
C ASP A 243 -18.93 6.46 -31.62
N VAL A 244 -19.60 6.25 -32.76
CA VAL A 244 -20.92 6.79 -33.07
C VAL A 244 -21.97 6.49 -31.98
N ASN A 245 -21.83 5.39 -31.24
CA ASN A 245 -22.73 5.02 -30.15
C ASN A 245 -22.39 5.73 -28.83
N ASN A 246 -21.17 6.25 -28.65
CA ASN A 246 -20.68 6.80 -27.39
C ASN A 246 -20.45 8.33 -27.44
N ILE A 247 -20.37 8.91 -28.63
CA ILE A 247 -20.00 10.32 -28.85
C ILE A 247 -20.94 11.32 -28.18
N ASN A 248 -22.19 10.92 -27.93
CA ASN A 248 -23.21 11.76 -27.29
C ASN A 248 -23.31 11.54 -25.77
N ASN A 249 -22.49 10.68 -25.18
CA ASN A 249 -22.51 10.42 -23.74
C ASN A 249 -21.92 11.57 -22.91
N ASN A 250 -21.14 12.46 -23.57
CA ASN A 250 -20.62 13.68 -22.96
C ASN A 250 -20.70 14.84 -23.98
N ALA A 251 -21.00 16.05 -23.52
CA ALA A 251 -21.20 17.22 -24.36
C ALA A 251 -19.96 17.66 -25.15
N ASN A 252 -18.76 17.36 -24.64
CA ASN A 252 -17.49 17.78 -25.23
C ASN A 252 -16.94 16.78 -26.26
N ARG A 253 -17.39 15.51 -26.25
CA ARG A 253 -16.86 14.45 -27.12
C ARG A 253 -16.93 14.79 -28.59
N ALA A 254 -18.08 15.27 -29.06
CA ALA A 254 -18.27 15.56 -30.49
C ALA A 254 -17.27 16.60 -31.01
N SER A 255 -17.06 17.69 -30.26
CA SER A 255 -16.11 18.74 -30.61
C SER A 255 -14.66 18.28 -30.53
N ASN A 256 -14.31 17.53 -29.47
CA ASN A 256 -12.95 17.04 -29.26
C ASN A 256 -12.57 15.95 -30.26
N CYS A 257 -13.45 14.99 -30.53
CA CYS A 257 -13.22 13.97 -31.55
C CYS A 257 -13.03 14.58 -32.94
N ALA A 258 -13.86 15.59 -33.31
CA ALA A 258 -13.70 16.30 -34.58
C ALA A 258 -12.36 17.08 -34.63
N ALA A 259 -11.95 17.71 -33.52
CA ALA A 259 -10.67 18.40 -33.43
C ALA A 259 -9.45 17.46 -33.52
N ASP A 260 -9.60 16.21 -33.04
CA ASP A 260 -8.60 15.13 -33.18
C ASP A 260 -8.63 14.45 -34.58
N GLY A 261 -9.48 14.94 -35.48
CA GLY A 261 -9.57 14.45 -36.87
C GLY A 261 -10.40 13.19 -37.06
N ILE A 262 -11.21 12.80 -36.06
CA ILE A 262 -12.12 11.66 -36.17
C ILE A 262 -13.36 12.05 -37.00
N PRO A 263 -13.72 11.33 -38.04
CA PRO A 263 -14.84 11.67 -38.92
C PRO A 263 -16.19 11.41 -38.25
N ASP A 264 -17.21 12.18 -38.64
CA ASP A 264 -18.59 11.93 -38.23
C ASP A 264 -19.03 10.51 -38.59
N GLY A 265 -19.76 9.88 -37.69
CA GLY A 265 -20.22 8.49 -37.87
C GLY A 265 -19.12 7.45 -37.75
N PHE A 266 -17.99 7.79 -37.12
CA PHE A 266 -16.90 6.85 -36.88
C PHE A 266 -17.36 5.63 -36.06
N VAL A 267 -16.96 4.46 -36.53
CA VAL A 267 -17.20 3.17 -35.86
C VAL A 267 -15.86 2.63 -35.37
N SER A 268 -15.70 2.57 -34.06
CA SER A 268 -14.52 2.03 -33.44
C SER A 268 -14.52 0.49 -33.41
N GLN A 269 -13.35 -0.10 -33.55
CA GLN A 269 -13.16 -1.54 -33.38
C GLN A 269 -12.64 -1.90 -32.00
N SER A 270 -12.43 -0.94 -31.12
CA SER A 270 -11.73 -1.10 -29.83
C SER A 270 -12.41 -2.06 -28.85
N LEU A 271 -13.73 -2.30 -28.97
CA LEU A 271 -14.47 -3.32 -28.22
C LEU A 271 -14.31 -4.75 -28.82
N ASN A 272 -13.92 -4.87 -30.08
CA ASN A 272 -13.87 -6.15 -30.79
C ASN A 272 -12.45 -6.60 -31.10
N ARG A 273 -11.45 -5.79 -30.74
CA ARG A 273 -10.03 -6.12 -30.87
C ARG A 273 -9.27 -5.66 -29.64
N ASN A 274 -8.16 -6.32 -29.37
CA ASN A 274 -7.21 -5.86 -28.36
C ASN A 274 -6.58 -4.52 -28.79
N ASN A 275 -6.56 -3.57 -27.87
CA ASN A 275 -5.83 -2.30 -28.02
C ASN A 275 -4.53 -2.41 -27.25
N THR A 276 -3.48 -1.78 -27.77
CA THR A 276 -2.14 -1.77 -27.17
C THR A 276 -2.08 -0.74 -26.05
N ILE A 277 -1.85 -1.20 -24.83
CA ILE A 277 -1.64 -0.37 -23.66
C ILE A 277 -0.17 -0.52 -23.23
N ILE A 278 0.53 0.58 -23.07
CA ILE A 278 1.88 0.59 -22.51
C ILE A 278 1.75 0.94 -21.03
N THR A 279 2.27 0.07 -20.17
CA THR A 279 2.40 0.28 -18.73
C THR A 279 3.88 0.20 -18.35
N GLY A 280 4.28 0.80 -17.22
CA GLY A 280 5.67 0.78 -16.78
C GLY A 280 5.99 1.94 -15.85
N GLY A 281 7.26 2.06 -15.48
CA GLY A 281 7.79 3.18 -14.73
C GLY A 281 7.79 4.48 -15.54
N ASN A 282 8.09 5.58 -14.85
CA ASN A 282 8.22 6.89 -15.47
C ASN A 282 9.33 7.69 -14.79
N ALA A 283 10.41 7.94 -15.51
CA ALA A 283 11.55 8.70 -15.02
C ALA A 283 11.27 10.21 -14.83
N GLU A 284 10.12 10.71 -15.31
CA GLU A 284 9.69 12.11 -15.16
C GLU A 284 8.80 12.35 -13.94
N LEU A 285 8.66 11.35 -13.04
CA LEU A 285 7.91 11.51 -11.80
C LEU A 285 8.57 12.54 -10.88
N SER A 286 7.72 13.30 -10.18
CA SER A 286 8.11 14.18 -9.09
C SER A 286 7.72 13.56 -7.73
N GLU A 287 8.04 14.27 -6.65
CA GLU A 287 7.65 13.88 -5.29
C GLU A 287 6.14 13.94 -5.06
N GLU A 288 5.68 13.11 -4.14
CA GLU A 288 4.40 13.28 -3.46
C GLU A 288 4.60 14.14 -2.21
N GLU A 289 3.68 15.02 -1.92
CA GLU A 289 3.68 15.87 -0.75
C GLU A 289 2.46 15.61 0.12
N SER A 290 2.65 15.49 1.43
CA SER A 290 1.58 15.27 2.39
C SER A 290 1.57 16.36 3.44
N ASP A 291 0.46 17.10 3.56
CA ASP A 291 0.18 18.00 4.67
C ASP A 291 -0.66 17.27 5.72
N SER A 292 -0.20 17.29 6.98
CA SER A 292 -0.85 16.58 8.08
C SER A 292 -1.07 17.50 9.29
N TYR A 293 -2.25 17.40 9.88
CA TYR A 293 -2.65 18.11 11.10
C TYR A 293 -3.19 17.12 12.12
N THR A 294 -2.65 17.15 13.35
CA THR A 294 -3.19 16.36 14.46
C THR A 294 -3.41 17.23 15.68
N VAL A 295 -4.50 16.99 16.40
CA VAL A 295 -4.81 17.61 17.70
C VAL A 295 -5.33 16.53 18.62
N GLY A 296 -4.68 16.35 19.77
CA GLY A 296 -5.01 15.31 20.73
C GLY A 296 -5.25 15.85 22.14
N LEU A 297 -6.07 15.11 22.86
CA LEU A 297 -6.38 15.32 24.28
C LEU A 297 -6.15 14.02 25.04
N VAL A 298 -5.32 14.05 26.07
CA VAL A 298 -5.13 12.92 26.99
C VAL A 298 -5.69 13.30 28.36
N ILE A 299 -6.52 12.42 28.94
CA ILE A 299 -7.19 12.59 30.22
C ILE A 299 -6.83 11.43 31.15
N LYS A 300 -6.34 11.73 32.36
CA LYS A 300 -6.08 10.80 33.46
C LYS A 300 -6.72 11.33 34.75
N PRO A 301 -8.03 11.11 34.93
CA PRO A 301 -8.75 11.75 36.02
C PRO A 301 -8.37 11.15 37.38
N ASN A 302 -8.06 11.98 38.37
CA ASN A 302 -7.66 11.53 39.73
C ASN A 302 -8.78 10.83 40.51
N PHE A 303 -10.04 10.89 40.05
CA PHE A 303 -11.18 10.22 40.71
C PHE A 303 -11.42 8.79 40.15
N ILE A 304 -10.69 8.36 39.16
CA ILE A 304 -10.65 7.00 38.62
C ILE A 304 -9.18 6.59 38.54
N ASP A 305 -8.74 5.79 39.49
CA ASP A 305 -7.35 5.33 39.55
C ASP A 305 -7.02 4.48 38.35
N ASN A 306 -5.80 4.62 37.80
CA ASN A 306 -5.25 3.84 36.71
C ASN A 306 -6.08 3.87 35.38
N PHE A 307 -6.90 4.91 35.21
CA PHE A 307 -7.63 5.15 33.96
C PHE A 307 -6.90 6.19 33.08
N SER A 308 -6.83 5.93 31.80
CA SER A 308 -6.38 6.90 30.79
C SER A 308 -7.26 6.85 29.55
N LEU A 309 -7.51 8.02 28.98
CA LEU A 309 -8.22 8.21 27.71
C LEU A 309 -7.43 9.19 26.85
N ALA A 310 -7.13 8.79 25.61
CA ALA A 310 -6.61 9.67 24.58
C ALA A 310 -7.61 9.78 23.42
N VAL A 311 -7.75 10.98 22.89
CA VAL A 311 -8.61 11.28 21.74
C VAL A 311 -7.83 12.17 20.79
N ASP A 312 -7.62 11.74 19.55
CA ASP A 312 -6.85 12.43 18.53
C ASP A 312 -7.67 12.65 17.28
N LEU A 313 -7.80 13.89 16.88
CA LEU A 313 -8.34 14.30 15.58
C LEU A 313 -7.17 14.42 14.60
N TRP A 314 -7.33 13.90 13.40
CA TRP A 314 -6.32 13.99 12.36
C TRP A 314 -6.94 14.31 11.00
N ASP A 315 -6.18 15.08 10.20
CA ASP A 315 -6.50 15.45 8.81
C ASP A 315 -5.20 15.36 8.01
N ILE A 316 -5.23 14.57 6.94
CA ILE A 316 -4.07 14.27 6.09
C ILE A 316 -4.48 14.48 4.64
N GLN A 317 -3.69 15.27 3.91
CA GLN A 317 -3.89 15.52 2.49
C GLN A 317 -2.61 15.19 1.72
N ILE A 318 -2.70 14.26 0.76
CA ILE A 318 -1.60 13.91 -0.12
C ILE A 318 -1.88 14.50 -1.50
N LYS A 319 -0.92 15.24 -2.03
CA LYS A 319 -0.94 15.86 -3.36
C LYS A 319 0.10 15.22 -4.26
N ASN A 320 -0.09 15.33 -5.56
CA ASN A 320 0.81 14.76 -6.57
C ASN A 320 1.05 13.26 -6.36
N ALA A 321 0.06 12.52 -5.83
CA ALA A 321 0.20 11.10 -5.59
C ALA A 321 0.51 10.36 -6.90
N ILE A 322 1.49 9.46 -6.84
CA ILE A 322 1.92 8.66 -7.96
C ILE A 322 0.92 7.52 -8.15
N ASN A 323 0.26 7.50 -9.30
CA ASN A 323 -0.71 6.46 -9.62
C ASN A 323 -0.70 6.15 -11.12
N SER A 324 -1.17 4.95 -11.47
CA SER A 324 -1.50 4.58 -12.85
C SER A 324 -2.99 4.81 -13.08
N ILE A 325 -3.33 5.51 -14.15
CA ILE A 325 -4.72 5.71 -14.54
C ILE A 325 -5.11 4.60 -15.52
N PRO A 326 -6.25 3.90 -15.31
CA PRO A 326 -6.74 2.91 -16.25
C PRO A 326 -6.88 3.49 -17.66
N ALA A 327 -6.50 2.72 -18.68
CA ALA A 327 -6.53 3.19 -20.07
C ALA A 327 -7.91 3.71 -20.49
N GLN A 328 -9.00 3.13 -19.98
CA GLN A 328 -10.36 3.60 -20.24
C GLN A 328 -10.59 5.01 -19.67
N ASP A 329 -10.07 5.30 -18.49
CA ASP A 329 -10.24 6.60 -17.85
C ASP A 329 -9.37 7.66 -18.53
N ILE A 330 -8.19 7.29 -19.00
CA ILE A 330 -7.33 8.16 -19.82
C ILE A 330 -8.08 8.62 -21.07
N ILE A 331 -8.65 7.68 -21.85
CA ILE A 331 -9.35 8.04 -23.08
C ILE A 331 -10.65 8.80 -22.82
N ASN A 332 -11.38 8.47 -21.75
CA ASN A 332 -12.55 9.23 -21.34
C ASN A 332 -12.15 10.66 -20.97
N SER A 333 -11.18 10.83 -20.08
CA SER A 333 -10.71 12.15 -19.61
C SER A 333 -10.15 13.00 -20.75
N CYS A 334 -9.47 12.38 -21.74
CA CYS A 334 -9.00 13.10 -22.93
C CYS A 334 -10.17 13.75 -23.69
N TYR A 335 -11.26 13.02 -23.98
CA TYR A 335 -12.34 13.50 -24.85
C TYR A 335 -13.51 14.15 -24.10
N ASP A 336 -13.63 13.94 -22.79
CA ASP A 336 -14.69 14.49 -21.94
C ASP A 336 -14.36 15.87 -21.36
N ASP A 337 -13.10 16.27 -21.35
CA ASP A 337 -12.64 17.58 -20.92
C ASP A 337 -13.08 18.70 -21.92
N ASN A 338 -12.99 19.95 -21.48
CA ASN A 338 -13.35 21.12 -22.29
C ASN A 338 -12.45 21.31 -23.53
N THR A 339 -11.26 20.71 -23.54
CA THR A 339 -10.27 20.86 -24.61
C THR A 339 -9.35 19.63 -24.67
N LEU A 340 -8.80 19.33 -25.86
CA LEU A 340 -7.78 18.31 -26.04
C LEU A 340 -6.39 18.69 -25.46
N ASN A 341 -6.21 19.95 -25.06
CA ASN A 341 -4.95 20.36 -24.43
C ASN A 341 -4.98 20.02 -22.93
N ASN A 342 -5.00 18.73 -22.65
CA ASN A 342 -4.98 18.17 -21.30
C ASN A 342 -3.95 17.02 -21.25
N PRO A 343 -3.43 16.61 -20.07
CA PRO A 343 -2.37 15.61 -19.94
C PRO A 343 -2.78 14.22 -20.44
N PHE A 344 -4.07 13.91 -20.41
CA PHE A 344 -4.57 12.59 -20.85
C PHE A 344 -4.47 12.40 -22.37
N CYS A 345 -4.73 13.46 -23.15
CA CYS A 345 -4.63 13.37 -24.60
C CYS A 345 -3.21 13.13 -25.08
N ALA A 346 -2.20 13.56 -24.35
CA ALA A 346 -0.80 13.25 -24.64
C ALA A 346 -0.48 11.74 -24.52
N GLN A 347 -1.29 11.01 -23.76
CA GLN A 347 -1.14 9.55 -23.56
C GLN A 347 -1.85 8.71 -24.63
N VAL A 348 -2.65 9.32 -25.50
CA VAL A 348 -3.46 8.63 -26.52
C VAL A 348 -2.93 8.92 -27.89
N THR A 349 -2.57 7.87 -28.64
CA THR A 349 -2.24 7.99 -30.07
C THR A 349 -3.24 7.22 -30.91
N ARG A 350 -3.59 7.78 -32.07
CA ARG A 350 -4.49 7.16 -33.04
C ARG A 350 -3.81 6.96 -34.38
N GLN A 351 -4.24 5.93 -35.07
CA GLN A 351 -3.88 5.65 -36.47
C GLN A 351 -4.61 6.64 -37.40
N ALA A 352 -4.13 6.78 -38.63
CA ALA A 352 -4.74 7.66 -39.61
C ALA A 352 -6.22 7.32 -39.95
N ASN A 353 -6.69 6.10 -39.64
CA ASN A 353 -8.08 5.67 -39.78
C ASN A 353 -8.96 5.97 -38.56
N GLY A 354 -8.44 6.68 -37.55
CA GLY A 354 -9.12 7.03 -36.32
C GLY A 354 -9.11 5.96 -35.21
N GLN A 355 -8.66 4.73 -35.50
CA GLN A 355 -8.56 3.67 -34.48
C GLN A 355 -7.42 3.96 -33.50
N PHE A 356 -7.51 3.49 -32.25
CA PHE A 356 -6.40 3.60 -31.31
C PHE A 356 -5.16 2.86 -31.84
N ASP A 357 -4.02 3.48 -31.63
CA ASP A 357 -2.70 2.89 -31.89
C ASP A 357 -2.06 2.43 -30.57
N ILE A 358 -1.70 3.37 -29.72
CA ILE A 358 -1.13 3.12 -28.40
C ILE A 358 -1.81 4.03 -27.38
N ILE A 359 -2.07 3.48 -26.20
CA ILE A 359 -2.49 4.24 -25.02
C ILE A 359 -1.44 3.99 -23.93
N ARG A 360 -0.85 5.06 -23.41
CA ARG A 360 0.12 4.98 -22.31
C ARG A 360 -0.59 5.13 -20.96
N SER A 361 -0.56 4.07 -20.17
CA SER A 361 -1.08 4.01 -18.79
C SER A 361 0.11 3.83 -17.85
N THR A 362 1.12 4.70 -17.99
CA THR A 362 2.28 4.74 -17.11
C THR A 362 1.97 5.48 -15.83
N LEU A 363 2.86 5.38 -14.84
CA LEU A 363 2.74 6.13 -13.60
C LEU A 363 2.89 7.64 -13.84
N ILE A 364 2.06 8.45 -13.16
CA ILE A 364 2.08 9.92 -13.23
C ILE A 364 1.70 10.54 -11.88
N ASN A 365 2.16 11.75 -11.60
CA ASN A 365 1.78 12.55 -10.44
C ASN A 365 0.50 13.33 -10.73
N ILE A 366 -0.65 12.77 -10.46
CA ILE A 366 -1.93 13.41 -10.80
C ILE A 366 -3.02 13.18 -9.75
N ALA A 367 -2.83 12.19 -8.89
CA ALA A 367 -3.82 11.85 -7.90
C ALA A 367 -3.64 12.66 -6.61
N SER A 368 -4.69 12.76 -5.83
CA SER A 368 -4.63 13.24 -4.46
C SER A 368 -5.50 12.38 -3.55
N PHE A 369 -5.13 12.32 -2.28
CA PHE A 369 -5.88 11.64 -1.23
C PHE A 369 -6.19 12.61 -0.11
N GLU A 370 -7.42 12.56 0.39
CA GLU A 370 -7.83 13.24 1.62
C GLU A 370 -8.32 12.20 2.61
N ALA A 371 -7.75 12.22 3.81
CA ALA A 371 -8.15 11.33 4.89
C ALA A 371 -8.33 12.12 6.17
N ARG A 372 -9.47 11.96 6.86
CA ARG A 372 -9.78 12.64 8.11
C ARG A 372 -10.52 11.71 9.05
N GLY A 373 -10.15 11.77 10.32
CA GLY A 373 -10.75 10.89 11.31
C GLY A 373 -10.48 11.27 12.75
N LEU A 374 -10.92 10.36 13.61
CA LEU A 374 -10.80 10.45 15.05
C LEU A 374 -10.32 9.10 15.59
N ASP A 375 -9.24 9.10 16.36
CA ASP A 375 -8.79 7.93 17.12
C ASP A 375 -9.07 8.09 18.61
N ILE A 376 -9.51 7.02 19.24
CA ILE A 376 -9.80 6.93 20.67
C ILE A 376 -9.01 5.75 21.23
N GLU A 377 -8.21 6.01 22.25
CA GLU A 377 -7.50 4.98 22.99
C GLU A 377 -7.82 5.10 24.47
N SER A 378 -8.18 3.99 25.12
CA SER A 378 -8.44 3.95 26.56
C SER A 378 -7.79 2.75 27.20
N THR A 379 -7.20 2.97 28.36
CA THR A 379 -6.66 1.92 29.22
C THR A 379 -7.22 2.09 30.63
N TYR A 380 -7.67 0.99 31.22
CA TYR A 380 -8.13 0.94 32.60
C TYR A 380 -7.56 -0.30 33.29
N ASP A 381 -6.75 -0.09 34.31
CA ASP A 381 -6.17 -1.16 35.14
C ASP A 381 -6.84 -1.15 36.53
N LEU A 382 -7.60 -2.20 36.83
CA LEU A 382 -8.49 -2.30 37.96
C LEU A 382 -8.09 -3.45 38.87
N ASP A 383 -7.71 -3.15 40.13
CA ASP A 383 -7.66 -4.17 41.18
C ASP A 383 -9.10 -4.51 41.59
N LEU A 384 -9.50 -5.76 41.34
CA LEU A 384 -10.86 -6.20 41.65
C LEU A 384 -11.13 -6.31 43.14
N ALA A 385 -10.11 -6.42 43.99
CA ALA A 385 -10.26 -6.40 45.44
C ALA A 385 -10.75 -5.04 45.93
N ASP A 386 -10.28 -3.94 45.32
CA ASP A 386 -10.65 -2.59 45.71
C ASP A 386 -12.13 -2.25 45.42
N VAL A 387 -12.67 -2.76 44.30
CA VAL A 387 -14.07 -2.48 43.91
C VAL A 387 -15.07 -3.49 44.41
N SER A 388 -14.62 -4.64 44.91
CA SER A 388 -15.50 -5.75 45.33
C SER A 388 -15.56 -5.98 46.83
N ASP A 389 -15.07 -5.06 47.67
CA ASP A 389 -14.92 -5.28 49.12
C ASP A 389 -14.18 -6.61 49.43
N ASN A 390 -13.16 -6.95 48.62
CA ASN A 390 -12.31 -8.14 48.73
C ASN A 390 -13.00 -9.49 48.48
N TRP A 391 -14.18 -9.54 47.83
CA TRP A 391 -14.79 -10.82 47.45
C TRP A 391 -14.34 -11.33 46.06
N LEU A 392 -13.80 -10.45 45.22
CA LEU A 392 -13.08 -10.79 43.98
C LEU A 392 -11.61 -10.44 44.15
N ALA A 393 -10.71 -11.31 43.70
CA ALA A 393 -9.28 -11.07 43.68
C ALA A 393 -8.75 -10.98 42.27
N GLY A 394 -7.58 -10.35 42.08
CA GLY A 394 -6.88 -10.24 40.79
C GLY A 394 -7.09 -8.92 40.08
N ASP A 395 -6.32 -8.72 39.04
CA ASP A 395 -6.27 -7.49 38.25
C ASP A 395 -7.06 -7.66 36.94
N LEU A 396 -7.81 -6.65 36.55
CA LEU A 396 -8.53 -6.57 35.30
C LEU A 396 -8.00 -5.39 34.47
N LEU A 397 -7.24 -5.66 33.42
CA LEU A 397 -6.78 -4.67 32.47
C LEU A 397 -7.72 -4.61 31.26
N ILE A 398 -8.31 -3.44 31.02
CA ILE A 398 -9.18 -3.18 29.85
C ILE A 398 -8.45 -2.20 28.95
N ASN A 399 -8.25 -2.58 27.68
CA ASN A 399 -7.74 -1.72 26.64
C ASN A 399 -8.79 -1.61 25.53
N ALA A 400 -9.06 -0.40 25.09
CA ALA A 400 -9.94 -0.13 23.96
C ALA A 400 -9.24 0.81 22.98
N THR A 401 -9.25 0.45 21.70
CA THR A 401 -8.85 1.32 20.60
C THR A 401 -10.00 1.40 19.61
N ALA A 402 -10.37 2.62 19.21
CA ALA A 402 -11.41 2.82 18.23
C ALA A 402 -10.99 3.91 17.23
N THR A 403 -11.31 3.69 15.97
CA THR A 403 -11.10 4.67 14.88
C THR A 403 -12.45 5.00 14.25
N TYR A 404 -12.73 6.28 14.09
CA TYR A 404 -13.82 6.77 13.27
C TYR A 404 -13.24 7.50 12.05
N LEU A 405 -13.42 6.90 10.87
CA LEU A 405 -13.03 7.44 9.58
C LEU A 405 -14.15 8.34 9.05
N ASP A 406 -13.97 9.65 9.16
CA ASP A 406 -14.95 10.64 8.70
C ASP A 406 -14.93 10.78 7.17
N ASP A 407 -13.74 10.93 6.62
CA ASP A 407 -13.51 11.06 5.18
C ASP A 407 -12.29 10.26 4.74
N LEU A 408 -12.42 9.58 3.62
CA LEU A 408 -11.35 9.01 2.82
C LEU A 408 -11.78 9.20 1.37
N THR A 409 -11.14 10.13 0.69
CA THR A 409 -11.50 10.47 -0.69
C THR A 409 -10.26 10.39 -1.57
N PHE A 410 -10.38 9.64 -2.64
CA PHE A 410 -9.38 9.55 -3.69
C PHE A 410 -9.81 10.40 -4.88
N TYR A 411 -8.94 11.27 -5.37
CA TYR A 411 -9.13 12.04 -6.60
C TYR A 411 -8.14 11.50 -7.63
N GLY A 412 -8.64 10.84 -8.65
CA GLY A 412 -7.81 10.29 -9.74
C GLY A 412 -7.14 11.38 -10.58
N THR A 413 -7.66 12.61 -10.54
CA THR A 413 -7.13 13.78 -11.24
C THR A 413 -7.34 15.03 -10.41
N ASP A 414 -6.40 15.98 -10.50
CA ASP A 414 -6.53 17.27 -9.82
C ASP A 414 -7.82 18.00 -10.28
N GLY A 415 -8.65 18.38 -9.29
CA GLY A 415 -9.96 18.99 -9.54
C GLY A 415 -11.04 18.05 -10.10
N GLY A 416 -10.78 16.76 -10.18
CA GLY A 416 -11.73 15.73 -10.58
C GLY A 416 -12.82 15.46 -9.54
N VAL A 417 -13.75 14.58 -9.88
CA VAL A 417 -14.75 14.10 -8.92
C VAL A 417 -14.07 13.08 -7.98
N GLY A 418 -14.12 13.38 -6.67
CA GLY A 418 -13.55 12.49 -5.67
C GLY A 418 -14.36 11.20 -5.52
N ASN A 419 -13.67 10.07 -5.47
CA ASN A 419 -14.22 8.79 -5.08
C ASN A 419 -14.15 8.66 -3.56
N LYS A 420 -15.31 8.55 -2.90
CA LYS A 420 -15.42 8.47 -1.43
C LYS A 420 -15.36 7.01 -0.98
N GLU A 421 -14.24 6.62 -0.43
CA GLU A 421 -13.97 5.23 -0.02
C GLU A 421 -14.34 4.96 1.45
N ALA A 422 -14.43 6.00 2.31
CA ALA A 422 -14.83 5.82 3.71
C ALA A 422 -16.16 5.07 3.85
N GLY A 423 -16.12 3.85 4.41
CA GLY A 423 -17.23 2.91 4.53
C GLY A 423 -17.40 2.00 3.31
N GLU A 424 -16.47 1.97 2.37
CA GLU A 424 -16.34 0.90 1.38
C GLU A 424 -15.58 -0.29 1.94
N LEU A 425 -15.56 -1.37 1.17
CA LEU A 425 -14.95 -2.63 1.59
C LEU A 425 -13.44 -2.47 1.78
N GLY A 426 -12.97 -2.66 3.01
CA GLY A 426 -11.59 -2.41 3.43
C GLY A 426 -11.44 -1.20 4.35
N ASP A 427 -12.33 -0.20 4.22
CA ASP A 427 -12.25 1.10 4.91
C ASP A 427 -13.49 1.40 5.77
N PRO A 428 -13.75 0.60 6.83
CA PRO A 428 -14.93 0.77 7.67
C PRO A 428 -14.96 2.17 8.31
N ARG A 429 -16.14 2.82 8.35
CA ARG A 429 -16.29 4.12 9.03
C ARG A 429 -16.01 4.05 10.52
N PHE A 430 -16.25 2.91 11.14
CA PHE A 430 -15.95 2.71 12.55
C PHE A 430 -15.36 1.34 12.78
N SER A 431 -14.23 1.30 13.46
CA SER A 431 -13.60 0.08 13.95
C SER A 431 -13.33 0.18 15.44
N LEU A 432 -13.45 -0.95 16.16
CA LEU A 432 -13.20 -1.05 17.59
C LEU A 432 -12.45 -2.35 17.88
N ASN A 433 -11.40 -2.23 18.68
CA ASN A 433 -10.74 -3.36 19.34
C ASN A 433 -10.82 -3.17 20.84
N LEU A 434 -11.50 -4.06 21.54
CA LEU A 434 -11.68 -4.05 22.99
C LEU A 434 -11.10 -5.33 23.57
N ARG A 435 -10.06 -5.21 24.39
CA ARG A 435 -9.43 -6.34 25.08
C ARG A 435 -9.59 -6.20 26.59
N ALA A 436 -10.11 -7.25 27.24
CA ALA A 436 -10.16 -7.40 28.67
C ALA A 436 -9.25 -8.56 29.10
N THR A 437 -8.26 -8.28 29.94
CA THR A 437 -7.29 -9.26 30.45
C THR A 437 -7.40 -9.35 31.95
N TYR A 438 -7.87 -10.49 32.44
CA TYR A 438 -7.94 -10.82 33.86
C TYR A 438 -6.73 -11.63 34.28
N LYS A 439 -6.08 -11.22 35.38
CA LYS A 439 -4.95 -11.92 35.99
C LYS A 439 -5.28 -12.27 37.45
N LEU A 440 -5.06 -13.55 37.77
CA LEU A 440 -5.15 -14.04 39.16
C LEU A 440 -4.04 -15.06 39.38
N ASP A 441 -3.09 -14.74 40.24
CA ASP A 441 -1.92 -15.58 40.53
C ASP A 441 -1.22 -16.08 39.26
N ALA A 442 -1.27 -17.38 39.00
CA ALA A 442 -0.67 -18.03 37.82
C ALA A 442 -1.58 -17.98 36.58
N LEU A 443 -2.83 -17.58 36.67
CA LEU A 443 -3.82 -17.60 35.60
C LEU A 443 -3.96 -16.23 34.96
N THR A 444 -3.92 -16.20 33.63
CA THR A 444 -4.28 -15.01 32.82
C THR A 444 -5.34 -15.43 31.80
N ILE A 445 -6.45 -14.72 31.75
CA ILE A 445 -7.51 -14.91 30.75
C ILE A 445 -7.69 -13.60 29.99
N SER A 446 -7.66 -13.64 28.67
CA SER A 446 -7.91 -12.47 27.82
C SER A 446 -9.08 -12.76 26.87
N VAL A 447 -10.00 -11.81 26.79
CA VAL A 447 -11.05 -11.78 25.77
C VAL A 447 -10.84 -10.56 24.92
N GLU A 448 -10.84 -10.72 23.62
CA GLU A 448 -10.75 -9.63 22.65
C GLU A 448 -12.00 -9.60 21.79
N GLN A 449 -12.56 -8.41 21.63
CA GLN A 449 -13.70 -8.13 20.76
C GLN A 449 -13.23 -7.18 19.67
N ARG A 450 -13.32 -7.62 18.42
CA ARG A 450 -13.05 -6.79 17.25
C ARG A 450 -14.35 -6.49 16.52
N TYR A 451 -14.60 -5.24 16.25
CA TYR A 451 -15.79 -4.77 15.56
C TYR A 451 -15.42 -3.91 14.36
N GLN A 452 -16.11 -4.12 13.26
CA GLN A 452 -16.11 -3.25 12.09
C GLN A 452 -17.56 -2.89 11.75
N SER A 453 -17.80 -1.61 11.45
CA SER A 453 -19.11 -1.17 10.99
C SER A 453 -19.47 -1.80 9.65
N ASP A 454 -20.72 -1.64 9.26
CA ASP A 454 -21.17 -2.01 7.93
C ASP A 454 -20.35 -1.30 6.84
N GLN A 455 -20.12 -2.02 5.75
CA GLN A 455 -19.37 -1.56 4.59
C GLN A 455 -20.17 -1.86 3.33
N VAL A 456 -20.04 -1.01 2.32
CA VAL A 456 -20.58 -1.25 0.99
C VAL A 456 -19.44 -1.65 0.05
N PHE A 457 -19.74 -2.41 -0.99
CA PHE A 457 -18.72 -2.82 -1.95
C PHE A 457 -18.22 -1.62 -2.78
N ASP A 458 -19.14 -0.81 -3.27
CA ASP A 458 -18.86 0.41 -4.04
C ASP A 458 -20.05 1.37 -3.88
N ARG A 459 -19.79 2.59 -3.42
CA ARG A 459 -20.81 3.61 -3.21
C ARG A 459 -21.34 4.23 -4.50
N SER A 460 -20.59 4.12 -5.58
CA SER A 460 -20.97 4.61 -6.90
C SER A 460 -21.97 3.67 -7.59
N GLU A 461 -22.09 2.41 -7.15
CA GLU A 461 -23.01 1.42 -7.69
C GLU A 461 -24.36 1.43 -6.94
N PRO A 462 -25.49 1.59 -7.65
CA PRO A 462 -26.80 1.51 -7.03
C PRO A 462 -27.17 0.04 -6.70
N ASP A 463 -28.08 -0.14 -5.73
CA ASP A 463 -28.55 -1.46 -5.28
C ASP A 463 -29.18 -2.31 -6.40
N GLU A 464 -29.65 -1.70 -7.49
CA GLU A 464 -30.20 -2.40 -8.66
C GLU A 464 -29.09 -3.14 -9.45
N VAL A 465 -27.86 -2.68 -9.34
CA VAL A 465 -26.69 -3.29 -10.01
C VAL A 465 -26.09 -4.37 -9.13
N ARG A 466 -26.05 -4.14 -7.81
CA ARG A 466 -25.44 -5.05 -6.85
C ARG A 466 -26.33 -5.23 -5.61
N TYR A 467 -26.82 -6.44 -5.38
CA TYR A 467 -27.59 -6.75 -4.19
C TYR A 467 -27.23 -8.15 -3.63
N PRO A 468 -26.87 -8.29 -2.33
CA PRO A 468 -26.64 -7.19 -1.38
C PRO A 468 -25.34 -6.41 -1.67
N ASN A 469 -25.39 -5.09 -1.50
CA ASN A 469 -24.21 -4.20 -1.57
C ASN A 469 -23.70 -3.80 -0.16
N ASN A 470 -24.21 -4.38 0.90
CA ASN A 470 -23.88 -4.04 2.29
C ASN A 470 -23.53 -5.30 3.08
N THR A 471 -22.43 -5.24 3.86
CA THR A 471 -21.92 -6.39 4.63
C THR A 471 -22.61 -6.56 5.98
N GLY A 472 -23.28 -5.53 6.50
CA GLY A 472 -23.64 -5.45 7.91
C GLY A 472 -22.41 -5.33 8.84
N GLY A 473 -22.62 -4.91 10.08
CA GLY A 473 -21.54 -4.82 11.06
C GLY A 473 -21.05 -6.21 11.48
N GLN A 474 -19.72 -6.38 11.58
CA GLN A 474 -19.08 -7.67 11.90
C GLN A 474 -18.41 -7.63 13.28
N TRP A 475 -18.63 -8.70 14.06
CA TRP A 475 -18.01 -8.91 15.36
C TRP A 475 -17.20 -10.20 15.38
N TYR A 476 -15.96 -10.12 15.84
CA TYR A 476 -15.11 -11.29 16.11
C TYR A 476 -14.74 -11.32 17.57
N THR A 477 -14.79 -12.50 18.19
CA THR A 477 -14.45 -12.72 19.59
C THR A 477 -13.31 -13.71 19.68
N ASP A 478 -12.21 -13.30 20.30
CA ASP A 478 -11.06 -14.14 20.56
C ASP A 478 -10.91 -14.38 22.07
N LEU A 479 -10.56 -15.62 22.46
CA LEU A 479 -10.37 -16.01 23.85
C LEU A 479 -9.00 -16.64 24.02
N GLN A 480 -8.26 -16.21 25.04
CA GLN A 480 -7.00 -16.84 25.42
C GLN A 480 -6.95 -17.09 26.93
N ALA A 481 -6.48 -18.26 27.32
CA ALA A 481 -6.14 -18.58 28.71
C ALA A 481 -4.69 -19.04 28.78
N ARG A 482 -3.93 -18.51 29.73
CA ARG A 482 -2.53 -18.87 30.01
C ARG A 482 -2.38 -19.21 31.49
N VAL A 483 -1.60 -20.25 31.78
CA VAL A 483 -1.21 -20.65 33.14
C VAL A 483 0.30 -20.69 33.26
N ALA A 484 0.85 -19.93 34.19
CA ALA A 484 2.26 -20.03 34.61
C ALA A 484 2.42 -21.29 35.46
N ILE A 485 3.19 -22.27 34.98
CA ILE A 485 3.46 -23.54 35.68
C ILE A 485 4.63 -23.36 36.65
N SER A 486 5.60 -22.52 36.25
CA SER A 486 6.74 -22.08 37.07
C SER A 486 7.18 -20.69 36.60
N GLU A 487 8.18 -20.10 37.26
CA GLU A 487 8.76 -18.81 36.86
C GLU A 487 9.29 -18.79 35.42
N SER A 488 9.74 -19.95 34.90
CA SER A 488 10.29 -20.07 33.55
C SER A 488 9.37 -20.78 32.56
N THR A 489 8.22 -21.31 33.00
CA THR A 489 7.39 -22.21 32.19
C THR A 489 5.93 -21.82 32.21
N SER A 490 5.31 -21.74 31.05
CA SER A 490 3.87 -21.48 30.90
C SER A 490 3.22 -22.32 29.80
N ALA A 491 1.94 -22.61 29.95
CA ALA A 491 1.10 -23.22 28.93
C ALA A 491 -0.03 -22.27 28.56
N TYR A 492 -0.51 -22.31 27.33
CA TYR A 492 -1.68 -21.53 26.90
C TYR A 492 -2.56 -22.26 25.92
N VAL A 493 -3.82 -21.87 25.91
CA VAL A 493 -4.80 -22.21 24.88
C VAL A 493 -5.39 -20.90 24.36
N GLY A 494 -5.50 -20.77 23.06
CA GLY A 494 -6.18 -19.65 22.39
C GLY A 494 -7.25 -20.18 21.43
N ILE A 495 -8.33 -19.44 21.30
CA ILE A 495 -9.42 -19.69 20.36
C ILE A 495 -9.66 -18.37 19.66
N ASP A 496 -9.23 -18.28 18.43
CA ASP A 496 -9.50 -17.14 17.57
C ASP A 496 -10.87 -17.37 16.89
N ASN A 497 -11.66 -16.32 16.75
CA ASN A 497 -13.02 -16.37 16.23
C ASN A 497 -13.91 -17.43 16.95
N LEU A 498 -14.09 -17.24 18.27
CA LEU A 498 -14.79 -18.19 19.16
C LEU A 498 -16.16 -18.63 18.62
N PHE A 499 -16.90 -17.74 17.99
CA PHE A 499 -18.25 -17.99 17.50
C PHE A 499 -18.31 -18.48 16.05
N ASP A 500 -17.15 -18.69 15.40
CA ASP A 500 -17.05 -19.15 14.00
C ASP A 500 -17.78 -18.23 13.02
N GLN A 501 -17.62 -16.91 13.23
CA GLN A 501 -18.23 -15.92 12.38
C GLN A 501 -17.52 -15.90 11.02
N GLY A 502 -18.23 -16.26 9.95
CA GLY A 502 -17.71 -16.21 8.59
C GLY A 502 -17.71 -14.80 8.00
N PRO A 503 -17.03 -14.61 6.86
CA PRO A 503 -17.15 -13.39 6.08
C PRO A 503 -18.60 -13.15 5.65
N PRO A 504 -19.02 -11.89 5.47
CA PRO A 504 -20.36 -11.59 4.98
C PRO A 504 -20.53 -12.04 3.52
N ASP A 505 -21.76 -12.44 3.18
CA ASP A 505 -22.12 -12.75 1.80
C ASP A 505 -22.29 -11.45 1.01
N LEU A 506 -21.44 -11.25 0.01
CA LEU A 506 -21.53 -10.14 -0.94
C LEU A 506 -21.95 -10.65 -2.32
N ALA A 507 -22.73 -9.85 -3.05
CA ALA A 507 -23.10 -10.18 -4.41
C ALA A 507 -21.86 -10.22 -5.31
N GLN A 508 -21.62 -11.34 -5.98
CA GLN A 508 -20.55 -11.47 -6.96
C GLN A 508 -20.95 -10.80 -8.26
N VAL A 509 -20.08 -9.96 -8.81
CA VAL A 509 -20.21 -9.50 -10.20
C VAL A 509 -19.61 -10.57 -11.11
N PRO A 510 -20.27 -10.94 -12.22
CA PRO A 510 -19.77 -11.98 -13.12
C PRO A 510 -18.35 -11.75 -13.67
N GLU A 511 -17.88 -10.51 -13.65
CA GLU A 511 -16.59 -10.09 -14.16
C GLU A 511 -15.44 -10.25 -13.16
N VAL A 512 -15.73 -10.36 -11.85
CA VAL A 512 -14.74 -10.56 -10.80
C VAL A 512 -14.86 -12.00 -10.28
N ARG A 513 -14.05 -12.89 -10.80
CA ARG A 513 -14.09 -14.33 -10.55
C ARG A 513 -13.69 -14.78 -9.13
N SER A 514 -13.52 -13.89 -8.19
CA SER A 514 -12.99 -14.24 -6.88
C SER A 514 -13.38 -13.21 -5.83
N PHE A 515 -14.54 -13.37 -5.19
CA PHE A 515 -14.71 -12.78 -3.85
C PHE A 515 -15.71 -13.58 -3.03
N THR A 516 -15.20 -14.48 -2.25
CA THR A 516 -15.69 -14.69 -0.90
C THR A 516 -15.01 -13.66 -0.03
N GLY A 517 -15.68 -12.57 0.34
CA GLY A 517 -15.18 -11.50 1.20
C GLY A 517 -13.68 -11.14 1.03
N ASP A 518 -13.31 -9.90 1.11
CA ASP A 518 -11.91 -9.50 1.02
C ASP A 518 -11.10 -10.22 2.10
N ALA A 519 -10.10 -11.02 1.67
CA ALA A 519 -9.23 -11.78 2.56
C ALA A 519 -8.44 -10.90 3.55
N ILE A 520 -8.35 -9.58 3.29
CA ILE A 520 -7.67 -8.61 4.15
C ILE A 520 -8.62 -8.11 5.25
N THR A 521 -9.91 -7.95 4.95
CA THR A 521 -10.87 -7.30 5.84
C THR A 521 -11.57 -8.29 6.78
N TYR A 522 -11.87 -9.51 6.32
CA TYR A 522 -12.67 -10.49 7.05
C TYR A 522 -11.93 -11.80 7.30
N ASP A 523 -12.27 -12.47 8.42
CA ASP A 523 -11.68 -13.75 8.78
C ASP A 523 -12.15 -14.88 7.84
N GLN A 524 -11.26 -15.34 6.98
CA GLN A 524 -11.47 -16.42 6.01
C GLN A 524 -11.28 -17.82 6.61
N ILE A 525 -10.61 -17.92 7.77
CA ILE A 525 -10.22 -19.19 8.38
C ILE A 525 -11.35 -19.74 9.26
N GLY A 526 -12.11 -18.84 9.90
CA GLY A 526 -13.10 -19.20 10.91
C GLY A 526 -12.45 -19.54 12.25
N ARG A 527 -13.14 -20.34 13.06
CA ARG A 527 -12.65 -20.71 14.40
C ARG A 527 -11.34 -21.48 14.34
N PHE A 528 -10.29 -20.90 14.93
CA PHE A 528 -8.96 -21.50 15.00
C PHE A 528 -8.54 -21.73 16.45
N ILE A 529 -8.14 -22.96 16.78
CA ILE A 529 -7.71 -23.32 18.14
C ILE A 529 -6.20 -23.54 18.13
N ARG A 530 -5.49 -22.86 19.03
CA ARG A 530 -4.04 -22.98 19.23
C ARG A 530 -3.72 -23.38 20.68
N VAL A 531 -2.78 -24.25 20.83
CA VAL A 531 -2.24 -24.68 22.13
C VAL A 531 -0.74 -24.55 22.09
N GLY A 532 -0.14 -23.99 23.11
CA GLY A 532 1.29 -23.79 23.17
C GLY A 532 1.85 -23.95 24.58
N PHE A 533 3.14 -24.24 24.59
CA PHE A 533 3.95 -24.37 25.78
C PHE A 533 5.24 -23.59 25.58
N SER A 534 5.63 -22.77 26.55
CA SER A 534 6.83 -21.95 26.52
C SER A 534 7.67 -22.22 27.76
N SER A 535 8.97 -22.51 27.57
CA SER A 535 9.92 -22.66 28.67
C SER A 535 11.21 -21.89 28.33
N ARG A 536 11.74 -21.17 29.34
CA ARG A 536 13.05 -20.51 29.26
C ARG A 536 14.02 -21.32 30.11
N PHE A 537 15.18 -21.61 29.54
CA PHE A 537 16.26 -22.38 30.17
C PHE A 537 17.38 -21.46 30.62
#